data_2a0ebdba5aed6ceb8402fc517a463ea5
#
_entry.id   2a0ebdba5aed6ceb8402fc517a463ea5
#
_cell.length_a   1.000
_cell.length_b   1.000
_cell.length_c   1.000
_cell.angle_alpha   90.00
_cell.angle_beta   90.00
_cell.angle_gamma   90.00
#
_symmetry.space_group_name_H-M   'P 1'
#
loop_
_entity.id
_entity.type
_entity.pdbx_description
1 polymer ?
#
loop_
_entity_poly.entity_id
_entity_poly.type
_entity_poly.pdbx_seq_one_letter_code
_entity_poly.pdbx_strand_id
1 'polypeptide(L)'
;MQMKVLCILAISFALSACISRLSRPEISGQVIDQFDQPLGQVQVGETQTDMQGNFRLKERRYAAFLLKEIMYMEAPPVFVQERLSKQGYQPCDLQYFNSRGGGQRKGAQWKVGKIILQSNLNTAKQDEIPDCTVKTQEK
;
A
#
# COMPACT_ATOMS: atom_id res chain seq x y z
N MET A 1 29.25 -20.40 -37.14
CA MET A 1 27.86 -19.94 -37.31
C MET A 1 26.99 -20.24 -36.09
N GLN A 2 27.12 -21.41 -35.47
CA GLN A 2 26.36 -21.81 -34.28
C GLN A 2 26.60 -20.91 -33.04
N MET A 3 27.85 -20.48 -32.80
CA MET A 3 28.17 -19.63 -31.64
C MET A 3 27.53 -18.25 -31.67
N LYS A 4 27.35 -17.64 -32.85
CA LYS A 4 26.65 -16.35 -33.01
C LYS A 4 25.15 -16.47 -32.74
N VAL A 5 24.53 -17.57 -33.16
CA VAL A 5 23.12 -17.86 -32.92
C VAL A 5 22.88 -18.08 -31.41
N LEU A 6 23.78 -18.79 -30.74
CA LEU A 6 23.68 -19.03 -29.29
C LEU A 6 23.80 -17.73 -28.49
N CYS A 7 24.70 -16.81 -28.88
CA CYS A 7 24.82 -15.48 -28.25
C CYS A 7 23.56 -14.63 -28.44
N ILE A 8 22.97 -14.64 -29.63
CA ILE A 8 21.73 -13.88 -29.91
C ILE A 8 20.56 -14.42 -29.09
N LEU A 9 20.42 -15.74 -28.96
CA LEU A 9 19.41 -16.39 -28.12
C LEU A 9 19.61 -16.04 -26.63
N ALA A 10 20.84 -16.07 -26.12
CA ALA A 10 21.15 -15.72 -24.74
C ALA A 10 20.84 -14.25 -24.42
N ILE A 11 21.13 -13.32 -25.35
CA ILE A 11 20.80 -11.90 -25.22
C ILE A 11 19.28 -11.68 -25.24
N SER A 12 18.54 -12.38 -26.10
CA SER A 12 17.08 -12.31 -26.18
C SER A 12 16.41 -12.81 -24.88
N PHE A 13 16.95 -13.86 -24.26
CA PHE A 13 16.47 -14.35 -22.95
C PHE A 13 16.78 -13.39 -21.81
N ALA A 14 17.94 -12.72 -21.82
CA ALA A 14 18.30 -11.74 -20.82
C ALA A 14 17.42 -10.48 -20.87
N LEU A 15 16.92 -10.09 -22.03
CA LEU A 15 16.05 -8.93 -22.22
C LEU A 15 14.61 -9.16 -21.74
N SER A 16 14.16 -10.39 -21.61
CA SER A 16 12.80 -10.74 -21.16
C SER A 16 12.69 -11.02 -19.65
N ALA A 17 13.76 -10.86 -18.89
CA ALA A 17 13.82 -11.17 -17.46
C ALA A 17 13.29 -10.05 -16.55
N CYS A 18 12.20 -9.37 -16.94
CA CYS A 18 11.47 -8.46 -16.07
C CYS A 18 10.45 -9.23 -15.22
N ILE A 19 10.55 -9.10 -13.91
CA ILE A 19 9.57 -9.63 -12.98
C ILE A 19 8.73 -8.52 -12.35
N SER A 20 7.47 -8.83 -12.07
CA SER A 20 6.55 -7.89 -11.44
C SER A 20 6.68 -7.97 -9.92
N ARG A 21 6.98 -6.85 -9.27
CA ARG A 21 7.11 -6.74 -7.81
C ARG A 21 6.01 -5.89 -7.22
N LEU A 22 5.55 -6.26 -6.02
CA LEU A 22 4.54 -5.51 -5.28
C LEU A 22 5.19 -4.25 -4.70
N SER A 23 4.55 -3.09 -4.93
CA SER A 23 4.87 -1.82 -4.29
C SER A 23 3.86 -1.48 -3.20
N ARG A 24 2.58 -1.80 -3.43
CA ARG A 24 1.49 -1.63 -2.48
C ARG A 24 0.45 -2.71 -2.73
N PRO A 25 -0.01 -3.46 -1.70
CA PRO A 25 -1.17 -4.35 -1.83
C PRO A 25 -2.44 -3.53 -2.08
N GLU A 26 -3.49 -4.18 -2.51
CA GLU A 26 -4.82 -3.57 -2.47
C GLU A 26 -5.20 -3.33 -1.00
N ILE A 27 -5.49 -2.09 -0.63
CA ILE A 27 -5.87 -1.72 0.73
C ILE A 27 -7.35 -1.38 0.76
N SER A 28 -8.09 -1.98 1.67
CA SER A 28 -9.51 -1.71 1.87
C SER A 28 -9.84 -1.59 3.34
N GLY A 29 -10.79 -0.70 3.65
CA GLY A 29 -11.22 -0.48 5.02
C GLY A 29 -12.41 0.48 5.07
N GLN A 30 -12.79 0.84 6.29
CA GLN A 30 -13.84 1.81 6.57
C GLN A 30 -13.30 2.89 7.49
N VAL A 31 -13.57 4.15 7.17
CA VAL A 31 -13.23 5.28 8.03
C VAL A 31 -14.46 5.68 8.83
N ILE A 32 -14.28 5.81 10.12
CA ILE A 32 -15.32 6.19 11.10
C ILE A 32 -14.81 7.35 11.97
N ASP A 33 -15.72 8.02 12.61
CA ASP A 33 -15.41 9.00 13.66
C ASP A 33 -15.25 8.34 15.04
N GLN A 34 -15.00 9.15 16.06
CA GLN A 34 -14.90 8.74 17.46
C GLN A 34 -16.20 8.16 18.04
N PHE A 35 -17.35 8.36 17.36
CA PHE A 35 -18.67 7.88 17.75
C PHE A 35 -19.13 6.67 16.93
N ASP A 36 -18.21 5.99 16.22
CA ASP A 36 -18.47 4.87 15.30
C ASP A 36 -19.36 5.25 14.09
N GLN A 37 -19.49 6.55 13.77
CA GLN A 37 -20.24 6.98 12.60
C GLN A 37 -19.36 6.95 11.34
N PRO A 38 -19.87 6.43 10.21
CA PRO A 38 -19.10 6.37 8.97
C PRO A 38 -18.79 7.77 8.42
N LEU A 39 -17.56 7.99 7.97
CA LEU A 39 -17.10 9.25 7.41
C LEU A 39 -16.95 9.14 5.89
N GLY A 40 -17.89 9.74 5.15
CA GLY A 40 -17.78 9.92 3.71
C GLY A 40 -16.85 11.06 3.33
N GLN A 41 -16.34 11.04 2.08
CA GLN A 41 -15.48 12.08 1.49
C GLN A 41 -14.17 12.32 2.27
N VAL A 42 -13.64 11.30 2.94
CA VAL A 42 -12.29 11.32 3.50
C VAL A 42 -11.31 11.04 2.37
N GLN A 43 -10.32 11.89 2.18
CA GLN A 43 -9.23 11.62 1.24
C GLN A 43 -8.32 10.53 1.84
N VAL A 44 -8.13 9.43 1.11
CA VAL A 44 -7.25 8.33 1.47
C VAL A 44 -6.27 8.10 0.31
N GLY A 45 -5.05 8.60 0.43
CA GLY A 45 -4.11 8.59 -0.68
C GLY A 45 -4.71 9.18 -1.96
N GLU A 46 -4.82 8.38 -3.03
CA GLU A 46 -5.42 8.80 -4.31
C GLU A 46 -6.94 8.56 -4.44
N THR A 47 -7.60 8.03 -3.41
CA THR A 47 -9.06 7.75 -3.43
C THR A 47 -9.79 8.51 -2.33
N GLN A 48 -11.12 8.48 -2.36
CA GLN A 48 -11.97 9.02 -1.31
C GLN A 48 -12.92 7.94 -0.80
N THR A 49 -13.34 8.08 0.46
CA THR A 49 -14.37 7.21 1.03
C THR A 49 -15.73 7.51 0.43
N ASP A 50 -16.56 6.45 0.29
CA ASP A 50 -17.97 6.58 -0.04
C ASP A 50 -18.80 7.12 1.15
N MET A 51 -20.11 7.25 0.98
CA MET A 51 -21.01 7.75 2.04
C MET A 51 -21.07 6.84 3.27
N GLN A 52 -20.70 5.58 3.13
CA GLN A 52 -20.60 4.59 4.20
C GLN A 52 -19.19 4.54 4.82
N GLY A 53 -18.29 5.45 4.40
CA GLY A 53 -16.93 5.52 4.90
C GLY A 53 -15.99 4.46 4.31
N ASN A 54 -16.42 3.64 3.36
CA ASN A 54 -15.58 2.60 2.78
C ASN A 54 -14.61 3.19 1.75
N PHE A 55 -13.41 2.64 1.70
CA PHE A 55 -12.42 2.98 0.67
C PHE A 55 -11.72 1.75 0.14
N ARG A 56 -11.14 1.89 -1.05
CA ARG A 56 -10.33 0.88 -1.69
C ARG A 56 -9.22 1.54 -2.49
N LEU A 57 -7.98 1.28 -2.11
CA LEU A 57 -6.78 1.65 -2.82
C LEU A 57 -6.32 0.47 -3.69
N LYS A 58 -6.10 0.74 -4.97
CA LYS A 58 -5.69 -0.31 -5.91
C LYS A 58 -4.28 -0.81 -5.63
N GLU A 59 -4.05 -2.10 -5.90
CA GLU A 59 -2.72 -2.69 -5.91
C GLU A 59 -1.79 -1.90 -6.85
N ARG A 60 -0.56 -1.64 -6.41
CA ARG A 60 0.51 -1.07 -7.24
C ARG A 60 1.67 -2.03 -7.37
N ARG A 61 2.18 -2.14 -8.58
CA ARG A 61 3.34 -2.99 -8.89
C ARG A 61 4.32 -2.24 -9.78
N TYR A 62 5.56 -2.72 -9.79
CA TYR A 62 6.61 -2.22 -10.67
C TYR A 62 7.36 -3.37 -11.31
N ALA A 63 8.02 -3.10 -12.43
CA ALA A 63 8.89 -4.06 -13.09
C ALA A 63 10.29 -3.99 -12.50
N ALA A 64 10.85 -5.12 -12.11
CA ALA A 64 12.21 -5.25 -11.61
C ALA A 64 13.01 -6.21 -12.49
N PHE A 65 14.34 -5.98 -12.60
CA PHE A 65 15.22 -6.90 -13.30
C PHE A 65 15.54 -8.10 -12.43
N LEU A 66 15.28 -9.30 -12.95
CA LEU A 66 15.50 -10.57 -12.27
C LEU A 66 16.95 -10.74 -11.79
N LEU A 67 17.92 -10.29 -12.58
CA LEU A 67 19.34 -10.46 -12.27
C LEU A 67 19.73 -9.77 -10.95
N LYS A 68 19.18 -8.59 -10.67
CA LYS A 68 19.44 -7.85 -9.43
C LYS A 68 18.92 -8.63 -8.20
N GLU A 69 17.79 -9.29 -8.33
CA GLU A 69 17.16 -10.02 -7.22
C GLU A 69 17.82 -11.38 -6.95
N ILE A 70 18.34 -12.04 -7.99
CA ILE A 70 19.15 -13.27 -7.84
C ILE A 70 20.41 -12.98 -7.00
N MET A 71 21.00 -11.80 -7.15
CA MET A 71 22.17 -11.40 -6.35
C MET A 71 21.85 -11.16 -4.87
N TYR A 72 20.65 -10.71 -4.55
CA TYR A 72 20.22 -10.42 -3.17
C TYR A 72 19.50 -11.59 -2.49
N MET A 73 19.09 -12.62 -3.24
CA MET A 73 18.40 -13.84 -2.78
C MET A 73 17.12 -13.61 -1.97
N GLU A 74 16.64 -12.38 -1.87
CA GLU A 74 15.44 -12.01 -1.09
C GLU A 74 14.51 -11.09 -1.88
N ALA A 75 13.20 -11.26 -1.65
CA ALA A 75 12.21 -10.31 -2.17
C ALA A 75 12.32 -8.97 -1.44
N PRO A 76 12.19 -7.82 -2.15
CA PRO A 76 12.31 -6.52 -1.53
C PRO A 76 11.20 -6.29 -0.49
N PRO A 77 11.46 -5.50 0.57
CA PRO A 77 10.44 -5.10 1.51
C PRO A 77 9.40 -4.19 0.84
N VAL A 78 8.18 -4.25 1.35
CA VAL A 78 7.10 -3.30 1.00
C VAL A 78 6.86 -2.41 2.22
N PHE A 79 7.01 -1.12 2.02
CA PHE A 79 6.61 -0.09 2.95
C PHE A 79 5.60 0.83 2.27
N VAL A 80 4.44 0.99 2.87
CA VAL A 80 3.36 1.84 2.37
C VAL A 80 2.98 2.82 3.47
N GLN A 81 2.85 4.08 3.09
CA GLN A 81 2.33 5.14 3.95
C GLN A 81 1.28 5.92 3.16
N GLU A 82 0.04 5.86 3.63
CA GLU A 82 -1.09 6.53 2.99
C GLU A 82 -1.72 7.50 3.98
N ARG A 83 -1.86 8.76 3.58
CA ARG A 83 -2.45 9.79 4.42
C ARG A 83 -3.95 9.80 4.32
N LEU A 84 -4.60 9.86 5.49
CA LEU A 84 -6.03 10.11 5.61
C LEU A 84 -6.24 11.55 6.06
N SER A 85 -7.09 12.29 5.34
CA SER A 85 -7.40 13.68 5.67
C SER A 85 -8.84 14.04 5.35
N LYS A 86 -9.46 14.84 6.21
CA LYS A 86 -10.78 15.43 6.03
C LYS A 86 -10.84 16.75 6.76
N GLN A 87 -11.51 17.75 6.17
CA GLN A 87 -11.72 19.03 6.84
C GLN A 87 -12.48 18.85 8.17
N GLY A 88 -11.98 19.46 9.24
CA GLY A 88 -12.53 19.35 10.59
C GLY A 88 -12.05 18.13 11.39
N TYR A 89 -11.16 17.29 10.81
CA TYR A 89 -10.58 16.13 11.45
C TYR A 89 -9.06 16.20 11.44
N GLN A 90 -8.43 15.57 12.42
CA GLN A 90 -6.98 15.44 12.49
C GLN A 90 -6.53 14.44 11.41
N PRO A 91 -5.58 14.81 10.52
CA PRO A 91 -5.04 13.86 9.57
C PRO A 91 -4.22 12.78 10.30
N CYS A 92 -4.18 11.57 9.73
CA CYS A 92 -3.33 10.50 10.23
C CYS A 92 -2.68 9.73 9.08
N ASP A 93 -1.59 9.04 9.35
CA ASP A 93 -0.88 8.22 8.38
C ASP A 93 -1.13 6.73 8.65
N LEU A 94 -1.64 6.03 7.65
CA LEU A 94 -1.83 4.59 7.64
C LEU A 94 -0.55 3.93 7.14
N GLN A 95 0.10 3.13 7.98
CA GLN A 95 1.37 2.48 7.68
C GLN A 95 1.20 0.97 7.53
N TYR A 96 1.88 0.42 6.51
CA TYR A 96 1.99 -1.02 6.28
C TYR A 96 3.44 -1.38 5.99
N PHE A 97 3.94 -2.38 6.69
CA PHE A 97 5.27 -2.92 6.48
C PHE A 97 5.24 -4.44 6.33
N ASN A 98 5.93 -4.94 5.30
CA ASN A 98 6.17 -6.36 5.11
C ASN A 98 7.58 -6.56 4.56
N SER A 99 8.46 -7.15 5.36
CA SER A 99 9.88 -7.32 5.04
C SER A 99 10.16 -8.12 3.75
N ARG A 100 9.22 -8.96 3.31
CA ARG A 100 9.31 -9.77 2.09
C ARG A 100 8.12 -9.57 1.14
N GLY A 101 7.38 -8.49 1.34
CA GLY A 101 6.12 -8.21 0.64
C GLY A 101 6.25 -8.07 -0.86
N GLY A 102 7.39 -7.58 -1.36
CA GLY A 102 7.62 -7.39 -2.80
C GLY A 102 7.51 -8.65 -3.64
N GLY A 103 7.70 -9.83 -3.03
CA GLY A 103 7.54 -11.13 -3.68
C GLY A 103 6.09 -11.61 -3.80
N GLN A 104 5.13 -10.95 -3.20
CA GLN A 104 3.72 -11.38 -3.23
C GLN A 104 3.16 -11.40 -4.65
N ARG A 105 2.30 -12.40 -4.92
CA ARG A 105 1.61 -12.55 -6.22
C ARG A 105 0.60 -11.44 -6.44
N LYS A 106 0.13 -11.28 -7.67
CA LYS A 106 -0.99 -10.40 -8.01
C LYS A 106 -2.22 -10.74 -7.17
N GLY A 107 -2.96 -9.69 -6.77
CA GLY A 107 -4.13 -9.83 -5.90
C GLY A 107 -3.78 -9.81 -4.41
N ALA A 108 -2.59 -9.35 -4.03
CA ALA A 108 -2.24 -9.11 -2.64
C ALA A 108 -3.19 -8.08 -2.00
N GLN A 109 -3.82 -8.43 -0.89
CA GLN A 109 -4.81 -7.61 -0.21
C GLN A 109 -4.43 -7.36 1.24
N TRP A 110 -4.70 -6.16 1.71
CA TRP A 110 -4.66 -5.78 3.11
C TRP A 110 -5.98 -5.14 3.53
N LYS A 111 -6.75 -5.88 4.34
CA LYS A 111 -7.99 -5.40 4.94
C LYS A 111 -7.68 -4.76 6.27
N VAL A 112 -7.75 -3.44 6.35
CA VAL A 112 -7.37 -2.67 7.54
C VAL A 112 -8.43 -2.75 8.64
N GLY A 113 -9.69 -2.96 8.28
CA GLY A 113 -10.81 -2.87 9.22
C GLY A 113 -11.32 -1.44 9.35
N LYS A 114 -11.64 -1.00 10.58
CA LYS A 114 -12.16 0.34 10.86
C LYS A 114 -11.03 1.27 11.30
N ILE A 115 -10.91 2.41 10.64
CA ILE A 115 -9.95 3.48 10.98
C ILE A 115 -10.71 4.61 11.62
N ILE A 116 -10.24 5.07 12.79
CA ILE A 116 -10.86 6.18 13.52
C ILE A 116 -10.16 7.48 13.17
N LEU A 117 -10.91 8.47 12.66
CA LEU A 117 -10.45 9.85 12.57
C LEU A 117 -11.00 10.67 13.74
N GLN A 118 -10.11 11.39 14.41
CA GLN A 118 -10.47 12.25 15.52
C GLN A 118 -10.83 13.67 15.03
N SER A 119 -11.85 14.28 15.63
CA SER A 119 -12.22 15.66 15.35
C SER A 119 -11.15 16.63 15.87
N ASN A 120 -10.84 17.68 15.10
CA ASN A 120 -9.88 18.74 15.50
C ASN A 120 -10.27 19.53 16.75
N LEU A 121 -11.51 19.40 17.24
CA LEU A 121 -12.00 20.15 18.40
C LEU A 121 -11.25 19.82 19.70
N ASN A 122 -10.52 18.69 19.76
CA ASN A 122 -9.84 18.20 20.96
C ASN A 122 -8.31 18.16 20.85
N THR A 123 -7.71 18.74 19.79
CA THR A 123 -6.29 18.57 19.54
C THR A 123 -5.53 19.86 19.82
N ALA A 124 -4.72 19.88 20.89
CA ALA A 124 -3.62 20.83 21.01
C ALA A 124 -2.69 20.64 19.79
N LYS A 125 -2.15 21.76 19.25
CA LYS A 125 -1.22 21.76 18.10
C LYS A 125 -0.20 20.64 18.24
N GLN A 126 -0.32 19.63 17.42
CA GLN A 126 0.65 18.56 17.24
C GLN A 126 1.35 18.81 15.92
N ASP A 127 2.63 19.11 15.95
CA ASP A 127 3.44 19.39 14.75
C ASP A 127 3.71 18.12 13.94
N GLU A 128 3.45 16.94 14.52
CA GLU A 128 3.67 15.64 13.90
C GLU A 128 2.33 14.94 13.61
N ILE A 129 2.19 14.39 12.40
CA ILE A 129 0.98 13.66 12.01
C ILE A 129 1.04 12.27 12.65
N PRO A 130 0.06 11.90 13.49
CA PRO A 130 0.06 10.63 14.17
C PRO A 130 -0.28 9.47 13.24
N ASP A 131 0.09 8.26 13.64
CA ASP A 131 -0.38 7.05 13.01
C ASP A 131 -1.89 6.86 13.24
N CYS A 132 -2.58 6.32 12.22
CA CYS A 132 -4.00 6.07 12.31
C CYS A 132 -4.32 5.00 13.36
N THR A 133 -5.31 5.27 14.21
CA THR A 133 -5.86 4.26 15.13
C THR A 133 -6.74 3.28 14.36
N VAL A 134 -6.37 2.01 14.35
CA VAL A 134 -7.12 0.93 13.67
C VAL A 134 -7.84 0.08 14.72
N LYS A 135 -9.16 -0.05 14.60
CA LYS A 135 -9.93 -1.07 15.32
C LYS A 135 -9.89 -2.37 14.51
N THR A 136 -9.05 -3.31 14.92
CA THR A 136 -9.07 -4.67 14.36
C THR A 136 -10.36 -5.35 14.85
N GLN A 137 -11.15 -5.90 13.95
CA GLN A 137 -12.24 -6.78 14.36
C GLN A 137 -11.61 -8.06 14.92
N GLU A 138 -11.71 -8.25 16.23
CA GLU A 138 -11.46 -9.56 16.83
C GLU A 138 -12.47 -10.55 16.23
N LYS A 139 -11.94 -11.67 15.77
CA LYS A 139 -12.70 -12.73 15.11
C LYS A 139 -13.11 -13.75 16.14
#